data_e54ca554050221fdda588ee634d5ff03
#
_entry.id   e54ca554050221fdda588ee634d5ff03
#
_cell.length_a   1.000
_cell.length_b   1.000
_cell.length_c   1.000
_cell.angle_alpha   90.00
_cell.angle_beta   90.00
_cell.angle_gamma   90.00
#
_symmetry.space_group_name_H-M   'P 1'
#
loop_
_entity.id
_entity.type
_entity.pdbx_description
1 polymer ?
#
loop_
_entity_poly.entity_id
_entity_poly.type
_entity_poly.pdbx_seq_one_letter_code
_entity_poly.pdbx_strand_id
1 'polypeptide(L)'
;MRTILILCALTLGLGATLIWKAVRLPNQFGTFTGAPKAEVADLMNRPKDFLHKTVTIEGTVRQQCTTMGCFFFFLSGKNSLRVELQEIAMKAPARNGRLARVEGQVVPYGDGYQFLASAVEFE
;
A
#
# COMPACT_ATOMS: atom_id res chain seq x y z
N MET A 1 -18.20 -43.80 17.02
CA MET A 1 -19.01 -42.83 16.31
C MET A 1 -18.69 -41.38 16.67
N ARG A 2 -18.64 -41.01 17.95
CA ARG A 2 -18.33 -39.62 18.34
C ARG A 2 -16.96 -39.14 17.87
N THR A 3 -15.94 -39.99 17.91
CA THR A 3 -14.57 -39.65 17.52
C THR A 3 -14.46 -39.36 15.99
N ILE A 4 -15.18 -40.11 15.17
CA ILE A 4 -15.19 -39.95 13.71
C ILE A 4 -15.88 -38.63 13.32
N LEU A 5 -16.95 -38.24 13.99
CA LEU A 5 -17.68 -37.00 13.75
C LEU A 5 -16.81 -35.77 14.07
N ILE A 6 -16.04 -35.83 15.15
CA ILE A 6 -15.13 -34.75 15.55
C ILE A 6 -13.99 -34.58 14.52
N LEU A 7 -13.43 -35.68 14.02
CA LEU A 7 -12.39 -35.66 12.99
C LEU A 7 -12.90 -35.07 11.68
N CYS A 8 -14.11 -35.40 11.25
CA CYS A 8 -14.71 -34.83 10.04
C CYS A 8 -14.94 -33.32 10.17
N ALA A 9 -15.41 -32.86 11.34
CA ALA A 9 -15.63 -31.44 11.58
C ALA A 9 -14.30 -30.62 11.54
N LEU A 10 -13.24 -31.17 12.13
CA LEU A 10 -11.90 -30.54 12.10
C LEU A 10 -11.34 -30.44 10.67
N THR A 11 -11.51 -31.50 9.87
CA THR A 11 -11.01 -31.51 8.49
C THR A 11 -11.75 -30.48 7.61
N LEU A 12 -13.05 -30.34 7.76
CA LEU A 12 -13.86 -29.36 7.04
C LEU A 12 -13.48 -27.92 7.44
N GLY A 13 -13.24 -27.68 8.73
CA GLY A 13 -12.82 -26.37 9.21
C GLY A 13 -11.47 -25.92 8.65
N LEU A 14 -10.49 -26.81 8.59
CA LEU A 14 -9.18 -26.56 8.00
C LEU A 14 -9.28 -26.28 6.50
N GLY A 15 -10.08 -27.05 5.76
CA GLY A 15 -10.31 -26.86 4.33
C GLY A 15 -10.91 -25.49 4.02
N ALA A 16 -11.92 -25.06 4.78
CA ALA A 16 -12.56 -23.76 4.62
C ALA A 16 -11.58 -22.60 4.87
N THR A 17 -10.71 -22.72 5.88
CA THR A 17 -9.70 -21.70 6.19
C THR A 17 -8.68 -21.56 5.06
N LEU A 18 -8.21 -22.65 4.48
CA LEU A 18 -7.28 -22.65 3.37
C LEU A 18 -7.89 -22.04 2.11
N ILE A 19 -9.13 -22.36 1.77
CA ILE A 19 -9.84 -21.79 0.62
C ILE A 19 -10.02 -20.29 0.80
N TRP A 20 -10.37 -19.82 1.99
CA TRP A 20 -10.52 -18.40 2.29
C TRP A 20 -9.22 -17.63 2.03
N LYS A 21 -8.08 -18.14 2.46
CA LYS A 21 -6.77 -17.54 2.22
C LYS A 21 -6.41 -17.50 0.73
N ALA A 22 -6.74 -18.56 0.00
CA ALA A 22 -6.41 -18.68 -1.43
C ALA A 22 -7.17 -17.70 -2.32
N VAL A 23 -8.40 -17.32 -1.95
CA VAL A 23 -9.23 -16.38 -2.74
C VAL A 23 -9.06 -14.93 -2.31
N ARG A 24 -8.28 -14.66 -1.30
CA ARG A 24 -8.04 -13.29 -0.82
C ARG A 24 -7.16 -12.53 -1.81
N LEU A 25 -7.63 -11.36 -2.28
CA LEU A 25 -6.85 -10.51 -3.17
C LEU A 25 -5.59 -10.01 -2.48
N PRO A 26 -4.45 -9.94 -3.20
CA PRO A 26 -3.23 -9.40 -2.62
C PRO A 26 -3.40 -7.92 -2.30
N ASN A 27 -2.97 -7.53 -1.12
CA ASN A 27 -3.00 -6.15 -0.65
C ASN A 27 -1.61 -5.53 -0.58
N GLN A 28 -0.56 -6.33 -0.75
CA GLN A 28 0.82 -5.87 -0.69
C GLN A 28 1.49 -6.04 -2.04
N PHE A 29 2.19 -4.99 -2.47
CA PHE A 29 2.95 -4.94 -3.71
C PHE A 29 4.34 -4.38 -3.41
N GLY A 30 5.38 -4.97 -4.01
CA GLY A 30 6.75 -4.64 -3.70
C GLY A 30 7.21 -5.22 -2.36
N THR A 31 8.43 -4.91 -1.97
CA THR A 31 9.04 -5.45 -0.74
C THR A 31 9.42 -4.32 0.20
N PHE A 32 8.88 -4.36 1.42
CA PHE A 32 9.26 -3.41 2.47
C PHE A 32 10.62 -3.78 3.05
N THR A 33 11.46 -2.77 3.27
CA THR A 33 12.82 -2.94 3.82
C THR A 33 12.94 -2.48 5.28
N GLY A 34 11.83 -2.04 5.88
CA GLY A 34 11.84 -1.53 7.25
C GLY A 34 12.33 -0.10 7.38
N ALA A 35 12.11 0.71 6.35
CA ALA A 35 12.51 2.11 6.37
C ALA A 35 11.79 2.90 7.48
N PRO A 36 12.44 3.95 8.04
CA PRO A 36 11.85 4.74 9.12
C PRO A 36 10.57 5.42 8.69
N LYS A 37 9.65 5.56 9.64
CA LYS A 37 8.36 6.21 9.43
C LYS A 37 8.53 7.72 9.35
N ALA A 38 7.82 8.36 8.41
CA ALA A 38 7.74 9.80 8.27
C ALA A 38 6.29 10.22 8.08
N GLU A 39 5.99 11.48 8.36
CA GLU A 39 4.65 12.04 8.20
C GLU A 39 4.49 12.66 6.81
N VAL A 40 3.32 12.47 6.19
CA VAL A 40 3.02 13.05 4.88
C VAL A 40 3.18 14.58 4.90
N ALA A 41 2.73 15.22 5.97
CA ALA A 41 2.85 16.66 6.13
C ALA A 41 4.31 17.14 6.09
N ASP A 42 5.22 16.40 6.70
CA ASP A 42 6.64 16.75 6.71
C ASP A 42 7.25 16.62 5.31
N LEU A 43 6.89 15.60 4.56
CA LEU A 43 7.34 15.44 3.18
C LEU A 43 6.86 16.59 2.29
N MET A 44 5.65 17.07 2.52
CA MET A 44 5.09 18.15 1.73
C MET A 44 5.65 19.51 2.11
N ASN A 45 5.94 19.74 3.39
CA ASN A 45 6.46 21.01 3.88
C ASN A 45 7.97 21.15 3.67
N ARG A 46 8.70 20.04 3.71
CA ARG A 46 10.17 20.00 3.64
C ARG A 46 10.67 18.90 2.72
N PRO A 47 10.23 18.88 1.43
CA PRO A 47 10.55 17.75 0.55
C PRO A 47 12.06 17.58 0.32
N LYS A 48 12.83 18.66 0.31
CA LYS A 48 14.27 18.59 0.11
C LYS A 48 15.00 17.83 1.23
N ASP A 49 14.45 17.82 2.44
CA ASP A 49 15.03 17.09 3.57
C ASP A 49 14.91 15.59 3.42
N PHE A 50 14.02 15.13 2.54
CA PHE A 50 13.75 13.72 2.31
C PHE A 50 14.30 13.18 0.98
N LEU A 51 14.94 14.01 0.18
CA LEU A 51 15.57 13.58 -1.07
C LEU A 51 16.65 12.52 -0.77
N HIS A 52 16.67 11.45 -1.58
CA HIS A 52 17.59 10.33 -1.46
C HIS A 52 17.47 9.52 -0.15
N LYS A 53 16.37 9.70 0.58
CA LYS A 53 16.10 8.93 1.80
C LYS A 53 14.88 8.05 1.59
N THR A 54 15.00 6.78 1.94
CA THR A 54 13.85 5.86 1.93
C THR A 54 13.10 5.97 3.24
N VAL A 55 11.82 6.24 3.17
CA VAL A 55 10.94 6.37 4.34
C VAL A 55 9.63 5.64 4.10
N THR A 56 8.90 5.38 5.18
CA THR A 56 7.57 4.78 5.14
C THR A 56 6.55 5.82 5.58
N ILE A 57 5.50 6.00 4.77
CA ILE A 57 4.40 6.92 5.07
C ILE A 57 3.07 6.17 5.06
N GLU A 58 2.08 6.72 5.76
CA GLU A 58 0.73 6.18 5.82
C GLU A 58 -0.28 7.26 5.50
N GLY A 59 -1.39 6.87 4.88
CA GLY A 59 -2.47 7.78 4.58
C GLY A 59 -3.67 7.07 3.97
N THR A 60 -4.70 7.84 3.70
CA THR A 60 -5.89 7.34 3.01
C THR A 60 -5.74 7.56 1.51
N VAL A 61 -5.95 6.50 0.73
CA VAL A 61 -5.82 6.54 -0.72
C VAL A 61 -6.92 7.39 -1.33
N ARG A 62 -6.54 8.33 -2.19
CA ARG A 62 -7.46 9.21 -2.94
C ARG A 62 -7.08 9.23 -4.41
N GLN A 63 -8.09 9.31 -5.27
CA GLN A 63 -7.92 9.50 -6.72
C GLN A 63 -6.96 8.51 -7.37
N GLN A 64 -7.05 7.25 -7.00
CA GLN A 64 -6.20 6.22 -7.57
C GLN A 64 -6.50 6.04 -9.05
N CYS A 65 -5.44 6.02 -9.87
CA CYS A 65 -5.53 5.71 -11.30
C CYS A 65 -5.90 4.23 -11.48
N THR A 66 -6.90 3.96 -12.33
CA THR A 66 -7.39 2.60 -12.59
C THR A 66 -6.97 2.05 -13.94
N THR A 67 -6.39 2.86 -14.83
CA THR A 67 -6.10 2.46 -16.20
C THR A 67 -4.67 2.09 -16.44
N MET A 68 -3.75 3.01 -16.34
CA MET A 68 -2.34 2.72 -16.58
C MET A 68 -1.47 3.43 -15.59
N GLY A 69 -0.58 2.74 -15.03
CA GLY A 69 0.44 3.26 -14.22
C GLY A 69 -0.07 3.79 -12.97
N CYS A 70 -0.53 3.75 -12.42
CA CYS A 70 -0.71 3.71 -11.11
C CYS A 70 -0.08 4.76 -10.26
N PHE A 71 -0.87 5.68 -9.92
CA PHE A 71 -0.60 6.63 -8.87
C PHE A 71 -1.88 6.87 -8.07
N PHE A 72 -1.69 7.38 -6.86
CA PHE A 72 -2.76 7.89 -6.04
C PHE A 72 -2.25 9.09 -5.23
N PHE A 73 -3.13 9.69 -4.43
CA PHE A 73 -2.77 10.83 -3.61
C PHE A 73 -3.03 10.54 -2.13
N PHE A 74 -2.12 11.02 -1.28
CA PHE A 74 -2.36 11.16 0.15
C PHE A 74 -2.63 12.62 0.47
N LEU A 75 -3.69 12.88 1.23
CA LEU A 75 -4.05 14.25 1.62
C LEU A 75 -3.36 14.65 2.93
N SER A 76 -2.96 15.92 3.00
CA SER A 76 -2.51 16.56 4.24
C SER A 76 -3.11 17.96 4.27
N GLY A 77 -4.19 18.13 5.01
CA GLY A 77 -4.94 19.37 5.00
C GLY A 77 -5.52 19.65 3.61
N LYS A 78 -5.19 20.79 3.04
CA LYS A 78 -5.61 21.21 1.69
C LYS A 78 -4.68 20.70 0.59
N ASN A 79 -3.55 20.13 0.95
CA ASN A 79 -2.53 19.69 0.02
C ASN A 79 -2.61 18.19 -0.24
N SER A 80 -2.11 17.75 -1.37
CA SER A 80 -2.05 16.34 -1.71
C SER A 80 -0.66 15.95 -2.17
N LEU A 81 -0.20 14.78 -1.73
CA LEU A 81 1.06 14.19 -2.15
C LEU A 81 0.78 13.12 -3.19
N ARG A 82 1.35 13.28 -4.38
CA ARG A 82 1.27 12.25 -5.42
C ARG A 82 2.18 11.09 -5.06
N VAL A 83 1.62 9.89 -5.04
CA VAL A 83 2.33 8.64 -4.81
C VAL A 83 2.39 7.87 -6.13
N GLU A 84 3.57 7.79 -6.71
CA GLU A 84 3.81 7.12 -8.00
C GLU A 84 4.14 5.64 -7.76
N LEU A 85 3.41 4.74 -8.43
CA LEU A 85 3.54 3.30 -8.26
C LEU A 85 4.18 2.59 -9.45
N GLN A 86 4.69 3.34 -10.41
CA GLN A 86 5.20 2.80 -11.68
C GLN A 86 6.29 1.75 -11.48
N GLU A 87 7.19 1.96 -10.52
CA GLU A 87 8.31 1.04 -10.28
C GLU A 87 7.87 -0.34 -9.80
N ILE A 88 6.74 -0.43 -9.13
CA ILE A 88 6.22 -1.71 -8.64
C ILE A 88 5.21 -2.32 -9.62
N ALA A 89 5.08 -1.72 -10.80
CA ALA A 89 4.24 -2.21 -11.91
C ALA A 89 2.85 -2.68 -11.46
N MET A 90 2.26 -1.93 -10.54
CA MET A 90 1.02 -2.33 -9.90
C MET A 90 -0.17 -2.11 -10.81
N LYS A 91 -0.88 -3.17 -11.13
CA LYS A 91 -2.19 -3.14 -11.78
C LYS A 91 -3.25 -3.57 -10.77
N ALA A 92 -3.44 -2.76 -9.74
CA ALA A 92 -4.45 -3.07 -8.74
C ALA A 92 -5.77 -2.38 -9.06
N PRO A 93 -6.88 -2.98 -8.67
CA PRO A 93 -8.16 -2.26 -8.67
C PRO A 93 -8.06 -1.05 -7.74
N ALA A 94 -8.90 -0.05 -8.00
CA ALA A 94 -8.90 1.18 -7.21
C ALA A 94 -9.19 0.88 -5.73
N ARG A 95 -8.37 1.45 -4.86
CA ARG A 95 -8.45 1.27 -3.40
C ARG A 95 -8.78 2.58 -2.70
N ASN A 96 -9.49 3.49 -3.37
CA ASN A 96 -9.87 4.78 -2.81
C ASN A 96 -10.62 4.63 -1.49
N GLY A 97 -10.28 5.48 -0.53
CA GLY A 97 -10.87 5.46 0.80
C GLY A 97 -10.24 4.48 1.77
N ARG A 98 -9.34 3.62 1.32
CA ARG A 98 -8.63 2.68 2.19
C ARG A 98 -7.35 3.29 2.71
N LEU A 99 -6.96 2.87 3.90
CA LEU A 99 -5.64 3.21 4.43
C LEU A 99 -4.57 2.42 3.68
N ALA A 100 -3.43 3.06 3.46
CA ALA A 100 -2.28 2.41 2.85
C ALA A 100 -1.00 2.82 3.55
N ARG A 101 -0.06 1.90 3.56
CA ARG A 101 1.31 2.11 4.02
C ARG A 101 2.21 2.01 2.80
N VAL A 102 3.09 2.99 2.61
CA VAL A 102 3.93 3.09 1.41
C VAL A 102 5.37 3.36 1.81
N GLU A 103 6.28 2.57 1.29
CA GLU A 103 7.72 2.81 1.41
C GLU A 103 8.24 3.34 0.09
N GLY A 104 9.11 4.35 0.13
CA GLY A 104 9.68 4.94 -1.06
C GLY A 104 10.52 6.18 -0.78
N GLN A 105 10.68 7.01 -1.79
CA GLN A 105 11.51 8.21 -1.74
C GLN A 105 10.80 9.41 -2.35
N VAL A 106 11.10 10.59 -1.80
CA VAL A 106 10.70 11.85 -2.43
C VAL A 106 11.62 12.10 -3.62
N VAL A 107 11.03 12.37 -4.77
CA VAL A 107 11.77 12.67 -6.01
C VAL A 107 11.20 13.92 -6.68
N PRO A 108 12.00 14.66 -7.44
CA PRO A 108 11.49 15.79 -8.22
C PRO A 108 10.44 15.34 -9.23
N TYR A 109 9.40 16.16 -9.41
CA TYR A 109 8.34 15.93 -10.38
C TYR A 109 7.81 17.27 -10.88
N GLY A 110 8.02 17.59 -12.16
CA GLY A 110 7.66 18.90 -12.69
C GLY A 110 8.35 20.00 -11.90
N ASP A 111 7.59 21.00 -11.47
CA ASP A 111 8.08 22.09 -10.64
C ASP A 111 8.07 21.78 -9.14
N GLY A 112 7.65 20.57 -8.77
CA GLY A 112 7.52 20.16 -7.38
C GLY A 112 8.13 18.80 -7.13
N TYR A 113 7.45 18.01 -6.30
CA TYR A 113 7.93 16.70 -5.84
C TYR A 113 6.80 15.69 -5.82
N GLN A 114 7.16 14.41 -5.93
CA GLN A 114 6.25 13.30 -5.71
C GLN A 114 6.94 12.25 -4.85
N PHE A 115 6.18 11.27 -4.39
CA PHE A 115 6.70 10.13 -3.65
C PHE A 115 6.74 8.92 -4.59
N LEU A 116 7.95 8.44 -4.87
CA LEU A 116 8.14 7.26 -5.72
C LEU A 116 8.14 6.02 -4.86
N ALA A 117 7.08 5.23 -4.95
CA ALA A 117 6.88 4.06 -4.11
C ALA A 117 7.70 2.87 -4.61
N SER A 118 8.33 2.17 -3.69
CA SER A 118 8.96 0.87 -3.91
C SER A 118 8.16 -0.28 -3.30
N ALA A 119 7.25 0.01 -2.38
CA ALA A 119 6.34 -0.96 -1.81
C ALA A 119 5.07 -0.27 -1.30
N VAL A 120 3.94 -0.97 -1.39
CA VAL A 120 2.66 -0.49 -0.87
C VAL A 120 1.88 -1.65 -0.27
N GLU A 121 1.21 -1.37 0.86
CA GLU A 121 0.29 -2.29 1.50
C GLU A 121 -1.01 -1.56 1.78
N PHE A 122 -2.13 -2.08 1.25
CA PHE A 122 -3.46 -1.56 1.48
C PHE A 122 -4.14 -2.33 2.63
N GLU A 123 -4.87 -1.61 3.45
CA GLU A 123 -5.74 -2.26 4.44
C GLU A 123 -7.06 -2.73 3.86
#